data_7a0413348d5e4a7db97833e3d8768025
#
_entry.id   7a0413348d5e4a7db97833e3d8768025
#
_cell.length_a   1.000
_cell.length_b   1.000
_cell.length_c   1.000
_cell.angle_alpha   90.00
_cell.angle_beta   90.00
_cell.angle_gamma   90.00
#
_symmetry.space_group_name_H-M   'P 1'
#
loop_
_entity.id
_entity.type
_entity.pdbx_description
1 polymer ?
#
loop_
_entity_poly.entity_id
_entity_poly.type
_entity_poly.pdbx_seq_one_letter_code
_entity_poly.pdbx_strand_id
1 'polypeptide(L)'
;MPQRPAQGHRESFRERRDRRAAIDDPDVVLNAAARFLEVRPRSVDEVRRHLTQAGYRAEHVERALSRLTELGVLDDEAFARLWVESRDRARPRSENALRRELALKGIDRELAAQVLDERRGGGSGEARGDTETADGERPDPDNSAADRLLRKHARTLARVAEPRERRQRAYSLLARNGFDPEVCREATARFLASASADGDGSAVDGE
;
A
#
# COMPACT_ATOMS: atom_id res chain seq x y z
N MET A 1 33.64 -42.02 -26.89
CA MET A 1 33.00 -41.70 -25.64
C MET A 1 32.97 -40.18 -25.52
N PRO A 2 31.81 -39.50 -25.67
CA PRO A 2 31.74 -38.06 -25.48
C PRO A 2 31.79 -37.76 -23.99
N GLN A 3 32.71 -36.90 -23.58
CA GLN A 3 32.84 -36.41 -22.22
C GLN A 3 31.63 -35.51 -21.90
N ARG A 4 30.91 -35.81 -20.83
CA ARG A 4 29.85 -34.93 -20.26
C ARG A 4 30.46 -33.56 -19.96
N PRO A 5 29.82 -32.45 -20.35
CA PRO A 5 30.27 -31.14 -19.92
C PRO A 5 30.19 -31.04 -18.38
N ALA A 6 31.25 -30.53 -17.79
CA ALA A 6 31.35 -30.30 -16.35
C ALA A 6 30.12 -29.48 -15.89
N GLN A 7 29.37 -30.01 -14.93
CA GLN A 7 28.26 -29.31 -14.28
C GLN A 7 28.85 -28.06 -13.65
N GLY A 8 28.52 -26.90 -14.23
CA GLY A 8 28.95 -25.62 -13.69
C GLY A 8 28.56 -25.54 -12.20
N HIS A 9 29.54 -25.40 -11.35
CA HIS A 9 29.37 -25.26 -9.91
C HIS A 9 28.48 -24.03 -9.67
N ARG A 10 27.24 -24.26 -9.23
CA ARG A 10 26.34 -23.16 -8.85
C ARG A 10 26.89 -22.55 -7.56
N GLU A 11 27.44 -21.33 -7.70
CA GLU A 11 27.94 -20.55 -6.57
C GLU A 11 26.91 -20.52 -5.43
N SER A 12 27.33 -20.88 -4.22
CA SER A 12 26.48 -20.88 -3.04
C SER A 12 26.07 -19.45 -2.61
N PHE A 13 25.04 -19.33 -1.80
CA PHE A 13 24.62 -18.03 -1.26
C PHE A 13 25.75 -17.35 -0.47
N ARG A 14 26.52 -18.15 0.29
CA ARG A 14 27.65 -17.66 1.09
C ARG A 14 28.76 -17.12 0.19
N GLU A 15 29.17 -17.87 -0.83
CA GLU A 15 30.22 -17.44 -1.78
C GLU A 15 29.84 -16.15 -2.49
N ARG A 16 28.58 -16.02 -2.91
CA ARG A 16 28.08 -14.77 -3.52
C ARG A 16 28.15 -13.58 -2.56
N ARG A 17 27.82 -13.81 -1.28
CA ARG A 17 27.88 -12.78 -0.25
C ARG A 17 29.32 -12.37 0.04
N ASP A 18 30.24 -13.31 0.20
CA ASP A 18 31.65 -13.06 0.46
C ASP A 18 32.30 -12.32 -0.72
N ARG A 19 31.98 -12.70 -1.93
CA ARG A 19 32.44 -11.98 -3.12
C ARG A 19 31.92 -10.54 -3.18
N ARG A 20 30.67 -10.29 -2.81
CA ARG A 20 30.11 -8.94 -2.76
C ARG A 20 30.70 -8.10 -1.64
N ALA A 21 31.02 -8.71 -0.50
CA ALA A 21 31.72 -8.03 0.59
C ALA A 21 33.15 -7.59 0.21
N ALA A 22 33.77 -8.27 -0.76
CA ALA A 22 35.08 -7.92 -1.29
C ALA A 22 35.05 -6.81 -2.38
N ILE A 23 33.84 -6.39 -2.83
CA ILE A 23 33.70 -5.31 -3.82
C ILE A 23 34.06 -3.98 -3.15
N ASP A 24 35.04 -3.31 -3.73
CA ASP A 24 35.55 -2.01 -3.25
C ASP A 24 35.13 -0.86 -4.19
N ASP A 25 34.50 -1.20 -5.30
CA ASP A 25 33.99 -0.25 -6.29
C ASP A 25 32.56 0.20 -5.93
N PRO A 26 32.34 1.48 -5.54
CA PRO A 26 31.04 2.00 -5.19
C PRO A 26 30.05 2.02 -6.38
N ASP A 27 30.55 2.11 -7.62
CA ASP A 27 29.70 2.15 -8.82
C ASP A 27 29.01 0.80 -9.05
N VAL A 28 29.63 -0.29 -8.67
CA VAL A 28 29.00 -1.63 -8.73
C VAL A 28 27.81 -1.70 -7.79
N VAL A 29 27.89 -1.10 -6.60
CA VAL A 29 26.80 -1.08 -5.61
C VAL A 29 25.69 -0.13 -6.08
N LEU A 30 26.07 1.04 -6.61
CA LEU A 30 25.12 1.99 -7.21
C LEU A 30 24.32 1.35 -8.36
N ASN A 31 24.99 0.65 -9.27
CA ASN A 31 24.33 -0.08 -10.35
C ASN A 31 23.42 -1.20 -9.85
N ALA A 32 23.80 -1.90 -8.78
CA ALA A 32 22.96 -2.92 -8.17
C ALA A 32 21.69 -2.32 -7.56
N ALA A 33 21.79 -1.16 -6.91
CA ALA A 33 20.66 -0.41 -6.40
C ALA A 33 19.73 0.06 -7.54
N ALA A 34 20.29 0.66 -8.60
CA ALA A 34 19.53 1.13 -9.75
C ALA A 34 18.70 -0.01 -10.39
N ARG A 35 19.29 -1.16 -10.62
CA ARG A 35 18.58 -2.36 -11.15
C ARG A 35 17.44 -2.83 -10.23
N PHE A 36 17.61 -2.67 -8.91
CA PHE A 36 16.54 -3.04 -7.97
C PHE A 36 15.36 -2.08 -8.04
N LEU A 37 15.61 -0.81 -8.42
CA LEU A 37 14.60 0.23 -8.58
C LEU A 37 13.86 0.15 -9.92
N GLU A 38 14.46 -0.44 -10.97
CA GLU A 38 13.84 -0.58 -12.31
C GLU A 38 12.49 -1.33 -12.27
N VAL A 39 12.31 -2.25 -11.31
CA VAL A 39 11.13 -3.11 -11.24
C VAL A 39 9.91 -2.37 -10.69
N ARG A 40 10.10 -1.56 -9.64
CA ARG A 40 9.06 -0.74 -8.98
C ARG A 40 9.70 0.30 -8.06
N PRO A 41 8.99 1.38 -7.72
CA PRO A 41 9.42 2.29 -6.66
C PRO A 41 9.69 1.57 -5.33
N ARG A 42 10.73 2.00 -4.62
CA ARG A 42 11.16 1.46 -3.33
C ARG A 42 11.51 2.60 -2.40
N SER A 43 11.33 2.38 -1.08
CA SER A 43 11.86 3.29 -0.08
C SER A 43 13.39 3.15 0.06
N VAL A 44 14.03 4.15 0.62
CA VAL A 44 15.47 4.13 0.95
C VAL A 44 15.80 2.90 1.80
N ASP A 45 14.97 2.59 2.79
CA ASP A 45 15.18 1.45 3.69
C ASP A 45 14.97 0.09 3.00
N GLU A 46 14.05 -0.02 2.04
CA GLU A 46 13.92 -1.24 1.21
C GLU A 46 15.18 -1.51 0.38
N VAL A 47 15.78 -0.46 -0.20
CA VAL A 47 17.03 -0.57 -0.97
C VAL A 47 18.19 -0.90 -0.04
N ARG A 48 18.31 -0.21 1.11
CA ARG A 48 19.32 -0.52 2.14
C ARG A 48 19.28 -1.97 2.56
N ARG A 49 18.11 -2.47 2.95
CA ARG A 49 17.94 -3.86 3.36
C ARG A 49 18.30 -4.84 2.24
N HIS A 50 17.91 -4.56 1.02
CA HIS A 50 18.23 -5.41 -0.14
C HIS A 50 19.74 -5.53 -0.37
N LEU A 51 20.47 -4.41 -0.39
CA LEU A 51 21.91 -4.38 -0.64
C LEU A 51 22.69 -5.02 0.53
N THR A 52 22.29 -4.72 1.77
CA THR A 52 22.91 -5.32 2.98
C THR A 52 22.71 -6.83 3.02
N GLN A 53 21.51 -7.31 2.73
CA GLN A 53 21.22 -8.75 2.65
C GLN A 53 21.99 -9.41 1.50
N ALA A 54 22.20 -8.70 0.42
CA ALA A 54 23.02 -9.17 -0.69
C ALA A 54 24.50 -9.32 -0.35
N GLY A 55 24.97 -8.66 0.75
CA GLY A 55 26.32 -8.79 1.27
C GLY A 55 27.25 -7.63 0.94
N TYR A 56 26.75 -6.52 0.38
CA TYR A 56 27.57 -5.33 0.13
C TYR A 56 27.98 -4.65 1.44
N ARG A 57 29.16 -4.02 1.43
CA ARG A 57 29.69 -3.27 2.59
C ARG A 57 28.83 -2.06 2.91
N ALA A 58 28.57 -1.82 4.19
CA ALA A 58 27.67 -0.76 4.64
C ALA A 58 28.05 0.63 4.11
N GLU A 59 29.36 0.95 4.07
CA GLU A 59 29.87 2.22 3.58
C GLU A 59 29.50 2.48 2.10
N HIS A 60 29.60 1.45 1.25
CA HIS A 60 29.21 1.55 -0.17
C HIS A 60 27.70 1.59 -0.36
N VAL A 61 26.95 0.87 0.51
CA VAL A 61 25.49 0.95 0.53
C VAL A 61 25.04 2.37 0.85
N GLU A 62 25.52 2.98 1.93
CA GLU A 62 25.12 4.34 2.30
C GLU A 62 25.54 5.38 1.26
N ARG A 63 26.72 5.24 0.66
CA ARG A 63 27.17 6.11 -0.44
C ARG A 63 26.24 6.00 -1.66
N ALA A 64 25.84 4.78 -2.04
CA ALA A 64 24.92 4.56 -3.15
C ALA A 64 23.54 5.15 -2.86
N LEU A 65 23.03 4.99 -1.62
CA LEU A 65 21.75 5.56 -1.22
C LEU A 65 21.77 7.09 -1.26
N SER A 66 22.82 7.73 -0.67
CA SER A 66 22.97 9.18 -0.73
C SER A 66 23.00 9.68 -2.17
N ARG A 67 23.78 9.01 -3.03
CA ARG A 67 23.87 9.41 -4.44
C ARG A 67 22.53 9.30 -5.19
N LEU A 68 21.77 8.24 -4.95
CA LEU A 68 20.45 8.06 -5.57
C LEU A 68 19.42 9.07 -5.03
N THR A 69 19.52 9.44 -3.76
CA THR A 69 18.68 10.49 -3.15
C THR A 69 19.02 11.87 -3.72
N GLU A 70 20.32 12.22 -3.83
CA GLU A 70 20.77 13.46 -4.47
C GLU A 70 20.28 13.60 -5.92
N LEU A 71 20.21 12.49 -6.64
CA LEU A 71 19.71 12.43 -8.02
C LEU A 71 18.18 12.42 -8.12
N GLY A 72 17.46 12.42 -6.98
CA GLY A 72 16.00 12.31 -6.95
C GLY A 72 15.44 10.97 -7.41
N VAL A 73 16.29 9.93 -7.51
CA VAL A 73 15.86 8.57 -7.89
C VAL A 73 15.28 7.83 -6.68
N LEU A 74 15.82 8.11 -5.49
CA LEU A 74 15.24 7.69 -4.20
C LEU A 74 14.61 8.92 -3.53
N ASP A 75 13.33 8.82 -3.27
CA ASP A 75 12.52 9.85 -2.63
C ASP A 75 11.44 9.16 -1.79
N ASP A 76 11.64 9.17 -0.48
CA ASP A 76 10.73 8.54 0.48
C ASP A 76 9.39 9.27 0.57
N GLU A 77 9.35 10.57 0.29
CA GLU A 77 8.11 11.36 0.25
C GLU A 77 7.25 10.98 -0.96
N ALA A 78 7.85 11.00 -2.15
CA ALA A 78 7.18 10.54 -3.36
C ALA A 78 6.73 9.08 -3.24
N PHE A 79 7.58 8.21 -2.67
CA PHE A 79 7.25 6.81 -2.41
C PHE A 79 6.05 6.68 -1.47
N ALA A 80 6.02 7.42 -0.35
CA ALA A 80 4.94 7.36 0.62
C ALA A 80 3.60 7.81 0.03
N ARG A 81 3.58 8.91 -0.75
CA ARG A 81 2.38 9.36 -1.49
C ARG A 81 1.87 8.30 -2.46
N LEU A 82 2.74 7.76 -3.30
CA LEU A 82 2.39 6.69 -4.24
C LEU A 82 1.86 5.44 -3.53
N TRP A 83 2.45 5.10 -2.38
CA TRP A 83 2.00 3.96 -1.57
C TRP A 83 0.57 4.17 -1.07
N VAL A 84 0.28 5.32 -0.46
CA VAL A 84 -1.05 5.69 0.06
C VAL A 84 -2.07 5.70 -1.07
N GLU A 85 -1.78 6.36 -2.19
CA GLU A 85 -2.65 6.42 -3.36
C GLU A 85 -2.96 5.03 -3.94
N SER A 86 -1.94 4.19 -4.07
CA SER A 86 -2.10 2.80 -4.52
C SER A 86 -3.03 2.00 -3.60
N ARG A 87 -2.95 2.23 -2.28
CA ARG A 87 -3.85 1.58 -1.30
C ARG A 87 -5.27 2.09 -1.44
N ASP A 88 -5.46 3.39 -1.52
CA ASP A 88 -6.78 3.99 -1.69
C ASP A 88 -7.49 3.51 -2.94
N ARG A 89 -6.75 3.32 -4.04
CA ARG A 89 -7.29 2.81 -5.31
C ARG A 89 -7.56 1.31 -5.28
N ALA A 90 -6.59 0.51 -4.83
CA ALA A 90 -6.66 -0.95 -4.97
C ALA A 90 -7.25 -1.67 -3.74
N ARG A 91 -6.87 -1.26 -2.54
CA ARG A 91 -7.23 -1.89 -1.26
C ARG A 91 -7.33 -0.83 -0.17
N PRO A 92 -8.42 -0.09 -0.09
CA PRO A 92 -8.59 0.96 0.92
C PRO A 92 -8.28 0.46 2.33
N ARG A 93 -7.48 1.23 3.06
CA ARG A 93 -7.01 0.95 4.41
C ARG A 93 -7.32 2.14 5.31
N SER A 94 -7.47 1.88 6.61
CA SER A 94 -7.51 2.96 7.59
C SER A 94 -6.17 3.68 7.68
N GLU A 95 -6.19 4.90 8.17
CA GLU A 95 -4.98 5.68 8.40
C GLU A 95 -4.00 4.97 9.34
N ASN A 96 -4.50 4.37 10.41
CA ASN A 96 -3.67 3.59 11.33
C ASN A 96 -3.01 2.38 10.66
N ALA A 97 -3.67 1.73 9.71
CA ALA A 97 -3.09 0.65 8.93
C ALA A 97 -2.04 1.19 7.95
N LEU A 98 -2.32 2.31 7.26
CA LEU A 98 -1.35 2.96 6.35
C LEU A 98 -0.10 3.41 7.10
N ARG A 99 -0.25 4.03 8.28
CA ARG A 99 0.87 4.45 9.13
C ARG A 99 1.78 3.27 9.49
N ARG A 100 1.19 2.12 9.86
CA ARG A 100 1.94 0.89 10.13
C ARG A 100 2.62 0.34 8.88
N GLU A 101 1.95 0.35 7.73
CA GLU A 101 2.55 -0.09 6.46
C GLU A 101 3.74 0.79 6.07
N LEU A 102 3.63 2.11 6.19
CA LEU A 102 4.72 3.06 5.91
C LEU A 102 5.91 2.85 6.86
N ALA A 103 5.65 2.64 8.16
CA ALA A 103 6.69 2.32 9.13
C ALA A 103 7.44 1.02 8.79
N LEU A 104 6.74 -0.04 8.34
CA LEU A 104 7.36 -1.28 7.85
C LEU A 104 8.20 -1.08 6.58
N LYS A 105 7.93 -0.01 5.83
CA LYS A 105 8.72 0.43 4.68
C LYS A 105 9.93 1.29 5.06
N GLY A 106 10.07 1.59 6.35
CA GLY A 106 11.12 2.44 6.87
C GLY A 106 10.91 3.93 6.63
N ILE A 107 9.67 4.34 6.33
CA ILE A 107 9.30 5.75 6.20
C ILE A 107 9.27 6.37 7.60
N ASP A 108 9.91 7.52 7.73
CA ASP A 108 9.94 8.28 8.96
C ASP A 108 8.53 8.63 9.45
N ARG A 109 8.37 8.71 10.78
CA ARG A 109 7.06 8.95 11.40
C ARG A 109 6.48 10.31 11.06
N GLU A 110 7.31 11.34 10.99
CA GLU A 110 6.88 12.72 10.71
C GLU A 110 6.45 12.82 9.25
N LEU A 111 7.26 12.26 8.35
CA LEU A 111 6.94 12.17 6.92
C LEU A 111 5.65 11.36 6.68
N ALA A 112 5.48 10.22 7.36
CA ALA A 112 4.26 9.44 7.27
C ALA A 112 3.04 10.23 7.77
N ALA A 113 3.17 11.00 8.85
CA ALA A 113 2.11 11.86 9.36
C ALA A 113 1.75 12.96 8.36
N GLN A 114 2.76 13.64 7.80
CA GLN A 114 2.55 14.68 6.77
C GLN A 114 1.77 14.15 5.57
N VAL A 115 2.19 13.03 5.00
CA VAL A 115 1.51 12.43 3.82
C VAL A 115 0.06 12.01 4.15
N LEU A 116 -0.18 11.52 5.36
CA LEU A 116 -1.53 11.14 5.80
C LEU A 116 -2.40 12.37 6.10
N ASP A 117 -1.83 13.47 6.58
CA ASP A 117 -2.54 14.74 6.74
C ASP A 117 -2.89 15.38 5.38
N GLU A 118 -1.99 15.29 4.39
CA GLU A 118 -2.29 15.69 3.01
C GLU A 118 -3.45 14.87 2.42
N ARG A 119 -3.52 13.56 2.72
CA ARG A 119 -4.66 12.71 2.34
C ARG A 119 -5.98 13.21 2.95
N ARG A 120 -5.96 13.76 4.16
CA ARG A 120 -7.13 14.37 4.82
C ARG A 120 -7.53 15.71 4.16
N GLY A 121 -6.53 16.52 3.79
CA GLY A 121 -6.74 17.83 3.19
C GLY A 121 -7.07 17.82 1.70
N GLY A 122 -6.59 16.84 0.97
CA GLY A 122 -6.70 16.67 -0.46
C GLY A 122 -7.26 15.32 -0.82
N GLY A 123 -8.55 15.15 -0.90
CA GLY A 123 -9.09 14.07 -1.72
C GLY A 123 -8.55 14.25 -3.13
N SER A 124 -7.67 13.32 -3.59
CA SER A 124 -7.07 13.30 -4.91
C SER A 124 -8.09 13.63 -5.98
N GLY A 125 -7.79 14.63 -6.79
CA GLY A 125 -8.70 15.30 -7.70
C GLY A 125 -9.16 14.49 -8.91
N GLU A 126 -9.88 13.38 -8.72
CA GLU A 126 -10.60 12.72 -9.82
C GLU A 126 -11.95 12.09 -9.41
N ALA A 127 -12.46 12.37 -8.22
CA ALA A 127 -13.85 12.04 -7.87
C ALA A 127 -14.50 13.28 -7.23
N ARG A 128 -14.60 14.38 -8.00
CA ARG A 128 -15.58 15.43 -7.72
C ARG A 128 -16.96 14.90 -8.10
N GLY A 129 -17.51 14.02 -7.26
CA GLY A 129 -18.93 13.88 -7.12
C GLY A 129 -19.35 14.85 -6.02
N ASP A 130 -20.18 15.82 -6.35
CA ASP A 130 -20.76 16.81 -5.47
C ASP A 130 -21.49 16.15 -4.29
N THR A 131 -20.78 15.92 -3.20
CA THR A 131 -21.38 15.61 -1.90
C THR A 131 -20.70 16.50 -0.87
N GLU A 132 -20.94 17.82 -1.02
CA GLU A 132 -20.89 18.71 0.13
C GLU A 132 -22.08 18.32 1.01
N THR A 133 -21.78 17.69 2.15
CA THR A 133 -22.77 17.60 3.22
C THR A 133 -23.06 19.01 3.71
N ALA A 134 -24.31 19.30 4.01
CA ALA A 134 -24.86 20.63 4.34
C ALA A 134 -24.23 21.35 5.54
N ASP A 135 -23.21 20.75 6.17
CA ASP A 135 -22.50 21.28 7.35
C ASP A 135 -21.03 21.64 7.08
N GLY A 136 -20.55 21.63 5.82
CA GLY A 136 -19.19 22.07 5.47
C GLY A 136 -18.06 21.20 6.04
N GLU A 137 -18.36 20.12 6.75
CA GLU A 137 -17.40 19.19 7.33
C GLU A 137 -17.00 18.17 6.27
N ARG A 138 -15.73 18.18 5.87
CA ARG A 138 -15.20 17.19 4.92
C ARG A 138 -15.31 15.81 5.54
N PRO A 139 -15.85 14.81 4.82
CA PRO A 139 -15.96 13.47 5.35
C PRO A 139 -14.56 12.93 5.73
N ASP A 140 -14.45 12.36 6.91
CA ASP A 140 -13.23 11.71 7.39
C ASP A 140 -12.71 10.72 6.31
N PRO A 141 -11.40 10.80 5.94
CA PRO A 141 -10.79 9.91 4.95
C PRO A 141 -11.03 8.43 5.24
N ASP A 142 -11.08 8.06 6.52
CA ASP A 142 -11.33 6.67 6.92
C ASP A 142 -12.78 6.25 6.63
N ASN A 143 -13.75 7.13 6.85
CA ASN A 143 -15.14 6.89 6.45
C ASN A 143 -15.26 6.71 4.94
N SER A 144 -14.65 7.60 4.16
CA SER A 144 -14.64 7.51 2.70
C SER A 144 -13.95 6.24 2.19
N ALA A 145 -12.84 5.83 2.82
CA ALA A 145 -12.11 4.62 2.48
C ALA A 145 -12.91 3.36 2.84
N ALA A 146 -13.60 3.35 3.98
CA ALA A 146 -14.47 2.27 4.41
C ALA A 146 -15.63 2.06 3.42
N ASP A 147 -16.28 3.15 3.00
CA ASP A 147 -17.37 3.11 2.02
C ASP A 147 -16.89 2.60 0.66
N ARG A 148 -15.70 3.04 0.18
CA ARG A 148 -15.09 2.50 -1.05
C ARG A 148 -14.81 1.00 -0.94
N LEU A 149 -14.31 0.55 0.20
CA LEU A 149 -14.03 -0.87 0.43
C LEU A 149 -15.31 -1.71 0.40
N LEU A 150 -16.38 -1.27 1.07
CA LEU A 150 -17.67 -1.96 1.07
C LEU A 150 -18.29 -1.99 -0.32
N ARG A 151 -18.30 -0.87 -1.06
CA ARG A 151 -18.78 -0.83 -2.47
C ARG A 151 -18.02 -1.81 -3.36
N LYS A 152 -16.72 -1.93 -3.21
CA LYS A 152 -15.90 -2.90 -3.96
C LYS A 152 -16.31 -4.34 -3.70
N HIS A 153 -16.77 -4.64 -2.49
CA HIS A 153 -17.22 -5.97 -2.07
C HIS A 153 -18.75 -6.14 -2.09
N ALA A 154 -19.51 -5.17 -2.60
CA ALA A 154 -20.97 -5.16 -2.57
C ALA A 154 -21.60 -6.42 -3.17
N ARG A 155 -21.12 -6.86 -4.34
CA ARG A 155 -21.62 -8.09 -4.98
C ARG A 155 -21.41 -9.35 -4.14
N THR A 156 -20.30 -9.43 -3.41
CA THR A 156 -20.01 -10.57 -2.54
C THR A 156 -20.87 -10.52 -1.28
N LEU A 157 -21.06 -9.34 -0.71
CA LEU A 157 -21.89 -9.13 0.47
C LEU A 157 -23.39 -9.35 0.16
N ALA A 158 -23.87 -8.95 -1.02
CA ALA A 158 -25.26 -9.15 -1.47
C ALA A 158 -25.64 -10.63 -1.57
N ARG A 159 -24.69 -11.54 -1.82
CA ARG A 159 -24.95 -12.99 -1.88
C ARG A 159 -25.25 -13.61 -0.52
N VAL A 160 -25.02 -12.88 0.55
CA VAL A 160 -25.33 -13.34 1.92
C VAL A 160 -26.80 -13.04 2.19
N ALA A 161 -27.62 -14.07 2.22
CA ALA A 161 -29.08 -13.94 2.37
C ALA A 161 -29.47 -13.38 3.74
N GLU A 162 -28.84 -13.90 4.81
CA GLU A 162 -29.17 -13.52 6.18
C GLU A 162 -28.64 -12.10 6.53
N PRO A 163 -29.51 -11.13 6.88
CA PRO A 163 -29.09 -9.74 7.14
C PRO A 163 -28.08 -9.59 8.28
N ARG A 164 -28.20 -10.40 9.34
CA ARG A 164 -27.29 -10.39 10.47
C ARG A 164 -25.88 -10.85 10.05
N GLU A 165 -25.81 -11.91 9.25
CA GLU A 165 -24.56 -12.43 8.75
C GLU A 165 -23.92 -11.45 7.76
N ARG A 166 -24.70 -10.81 6.89
CA ARG A 166 -24.24 -9.77 5.97
C ARG A 166 -23.60 -8.61 6.73
N ARG A 167 -24.26 -8.12 7.79
CA ARG A 167 -23.72 -7.08 8.68
C ARG A 167 -22.41 -7.51 9.32
N GLN A 168 -22.36 -8.73 9.86
CA GLN A 168 -21.16 -9.27 10.49
C GLN A 168 -19.98 -9.39 9.51
N ARG A 169 -20.24 -9.82 8.27
CA ARG A 169 -19.21 -9.92 7.22
C ARG A 169 -18.70 -8.55 6.79
N ALA A 170 -19.59 -7.57 6.60
CA ALA A 170 -19.21 -6.20 6.27
C ALA A 170 -18.34 -5.57 7.37
N TYR A 171 -18.76 -5.66 8.62
CA TYR A 171 -17.98 -5.21 9.76
C TYR A 171 -16.61 -5.89 9.83
N SER A 172 -16.56 -7.22 9.74
CA SER A 172 -15.32 -7.99 9.80
C SER A 172 -14.37 -7.67 8.64
N LEU A 173 -14.90 -7.31 7.46
CA LEU A 173 -14.10 -6.85 6.33
C LEU A 173 -13.38 -5.55 6.68
N LEU A 174 -14.08 -4.56 7.24
CA LEU A 174 -13.51 -3.28 7.65
C LEU A 174 -12.50 -3.46 8.77
N ALA A 175 -12.83 -4.21 9.82
CA ALA A 175 -11.95 -4.46 10.97
C ALA A 175 -10.61 -5.10 10.54
N ARG A 176 -10.62 -6.08 9.61
CA ARG A 176 -9.39 -6.67 9.06
C ARG A 176 -8.56 -5.70 8.22
N ASN A 177 -9.15 -4.62 7.73
CA ASN A 177 -8.45 -3.56 7.00
C ASN A 177 -7.99 -2.42 7.93
N GLY A 178 -8.19 -2.58 9.25
CA GLY A 178 -7.64 -1.75 10.31
C GLY A 178 -8.50 -0.55 10.67
N PHE A 179 -9.75 -0.47 10.19
CA PHE A 179 -10.68 0.60 10.54
C PHE A 179 -11.10 0.52 12.00
N ASP A 180 -11.30 1.69 12.60
CA ASP A 180 -11.77 1.81 13.96
C ASP A 180 -13.18 1.20 14.13
N PRO A 181 -13.52 0.63 15.31
CA PRO A 181 -14.84 0.06 15.57
C PRO A 181 -16.03 0.98 15.32
N GLU A 182 -15.86 2.28 15.51
CA GLU A 182 -16.90 3.27 15.23
C GLU A 182 -17.11 3.45 13.75
N VAL A 183 -16.04 3.68 12.99
CA VAL A 183 -16.06 3.72 11.51
C VAL A 183 -16.64 2.42 10.94
N CYS A 184 -16.27 1.26 11.50
CA CYS A 184 -16.81 -0.03 11.07
C CYS A 184 -18.33 -0.10 11.26
N ARG A 185 -18.86 0.37 12.40
CA ARG A 185 -20.32 0.36 12.68
C ARG A 185 -21.08 1.30 11.75
N GLU A 186 -20.61 2.54 11.65
CA GLU A 186 -21.26 3.57 10.84
C GLU A 186 -21.26 3.23 9.34
N ALA A 187 -20.09 2.91 8.78
CA ALA A 187 -19.98 2.55 7.36
C ALA A 187 -20.80 1.30 7.02
N THR A 188 -20.82 0.30 7.93
CA THR A 188 -21.66 -0.90 7.74
C THR A 188 -23.14 -0.53 7.76
N ALA A 189 -23.58 0.35 8.67
CA ALA A 189 -24.96 0.79 8.75
C ALA A 189 -25.40 1.55 7.49
N ARG A 190 -24.58 2.52 7.03
CA ARG A 190 -24.83 3.26 5.79
C ARG A 190 -24.92 2.35 4.58
N PHE A 191 -23.99 1.40 4.45
CA PHE A 191 -23.96 0.45 3.34
C PHE A 191 -25.22 -0.43 3.28
N LEU A 192 -25.70 -0.91 4.44
CA LEU A 192 -26.89 -1.75 4.49
C LEU A 192 -28.17 -0.95 4.23
N ALA A 193 -28.24 0.31 4.66
CA ALA A 193 -29.38 1.20 4.41
C ALA A 193 -29.49 1.52 2.90
N SER A 194 -28.39 1.81 2.22
CA SER A 194 -28.38 2.05 0.77
C SER A 194 -28.79 0.80 -0.03
N ALA A 195 -28.32 -0.38 0.38
CA ALA A 195 -28.67 -1.64 -0.28
C ALA A 195 -30.15 -2.01 -0.11
N SER A 196 -30.82 -1.53 0.93
CA SER A 196 -32.26 -1.72 1.14
C SER A 196 -33.09 -0.77 0.29
N ALA A 197 -32.60 0.47 0.07
CA ALA A 197 -33.29 1.45 -0.76
C ALA A 197 -33.29 1.06 -2.26
N ASP A 198 -32.17 0.48 -2.74
CA ASP A 198 -32.05 0.02 -4.13
C ASP A 198 -32.89 -1.23 -4.43
N GLY A 199 -33.28 -2.01 -3.40
CA GLY A 199 -34.10 -3.21 -3.52
C GLY A 199 -35.61 -2.95 -3.63
N ASP A 200 -36.10 -1.81 -3.13
CA ASP A 200 -37.53 -1.48 -3.10
C ASP A 200 -38.01 -0.77 -4.39
N GLY A 201 -37.09 -0.30 -5.23
CA GLY A 201 -37.40 0.39 -6.49
C GLY A 201 -37.70 -0.50 -7.68
N SER A 202 -37.64 -1.85 -7.57
CA SER A 202 -37.81 -2.77 -8.70
C SER A 202 -39.18 -3.52 -8.74
N ALA A 203 -40.15 -3.10 -7.94
CA ALA A 203 -41.42 -3.81 -7.81
C ALA A 203 -42.66 -3.01 -8.23
N VAL A 204 -42.52 -2.01 -9.11
CA VAL A 204 -43.68 -1.32 -9.68
C VAL A 204 -43.42 -1.08 -11.17
N ASP A 205 -43.79 -2.06 -12.02
CA ASP A 205 -44.40 -1.86 -13.31
C ASP A 205 -44.72 -3.25 -13.90
N GLY A 206 -45.94 -3.67 -13.71
CA GLY A 206 -46.52 -4.91 -14.27
C GLY A 206 -48.00 -4.94 -14.13
N GLU A 207 -48.72 -4.01 -14.79
CA GLU A 207 -50.12 -4.20 -15.20
C GLU A 207 -50.34 -3.71 -16.62
#